data_10ab6b9681691852463f238506a1c641
#
_entry.id   10ab6b9681691852463f238506a1c641
#
_cell.length_a   1.000
_cell.length_b   1.000
_cell.length_c   1.000
_cell.angle_alpha   90.00
_cell.angle_beta   90.00
_cell.angle_gamma   90.00
#
_symmetry.space_group_name_H-M   'P 1'
#
loop_
_entity.id
_entity.type
_entity.pdbx_description
1 polymer ?
#
loop_
_entity_poly.entity_id
_entity_poly.type
_entity_poly.pdbx_seq_one_letter_code
_entity_poly.pdbx_strand_id
1 'polypeptide(L)' 'GKTVDEALMELDKYLDDAYLAHLKSVRIVHGKGTGALRKAVQGHLKRQKYVKAFHLGEFGEGDAGVTIAEFE' A
#
# COMPACT_ATOMS: atom_id res chain seq x y z
N GLY A 1 4.15 -16.61 8.20
CA GLY A 1 3.84 -15.34 7.59
C GLY A 1 3.49 -14.29 8.62
N LYS A 2 3.39 -13.06 8.17
CA LYS A 2 3.04 -11.95 9.05
C LYS A 2 1.53 -11.88 9.25
N THR A 3 1.12 -11.44 10.43
CA THR A 3 -0.28 -11.11 10.65
C THR A 3 -0.60 -9.82 9.89
N VAL A 4 -1.90 -9.57 9.69
CA VAL A 4 -2.36 -8.34 9.05
C VAL A 4 -1.88 -7.11 9.86
N ASP A 5 -1.99 -7.17 11.19
CA ASP A 5 -1.56 -6.07 12.05
C ASP A 5 -0.06 -5.77 11.90
N GLU A 6 0.78 -6.80 11.86
CA GLU A 6 2.21 -6.63 11.65
C GLU A 6 2.49 -6.00 10.29
N ALA A 7 1.79 -6.46 9.25
CA ALA A 7 1.95 -5.93 7.91
C ALA A 7 1.56 -4.45 7.84
N LEU A 8 0.49 -4.06 8.54
CA LEU A 8 0.05 -2.67 8.57
C LEU A 8 1.02 -1.77 9.34
N MET A 9 1.66 -2.29 10.39
CA MET A 9 2.70 -1.54 11.10
C MET A 9 3.90 -1.26 10.21
N GLU A 10 4.33 -2.27 9.44
CA GLU A 10 5.42 -2.08 8.47
C GLU A 10 5.02 -1.12 7.36
N LEU A 11 3.77 -1.20 6.92
CA LEU A 11 3.24 -0.29 5.91
C LEU A 11 3.28 1.15 6.39
N ASP A 12 2.88 1.42 7.63
CA ASP A 12 2.93 2.76 8.21
C ASP A 12 4.33 3.34 8.13
N LYS A 13 5.32 2.56 8.55
CA LYS A 13 6.70 3.02 8.50
C LYS A 13 7.16 3.27 7.08
N TYR A 14 6.82 2.38 6.16
CA TYR A 14 7.18 2.52 4.76
C TYR A 14 6.57 3.78 4.15
N LEU A 15 5.31 4.05 4.44
CA LEU A 15 4.62 5.23 3.95
C LEU A 15 5.23 6.51 4.51
N ASP A 16 5.54 6.53 5.80
CA ASP A 16 6.18 7.68 6.44
C ASP A 16 7.53 7.98 5.80
N ASP A 17 8.36 6.94 5.64
CA ASP A 17 9.70 7.10 5.05
C ASP A 17 9.58 7.62 3.62
N ALA A 18 8.66 7.08 2.85
CA ALA A 18 8.45 7.48 1.46
C ALA A 18 7.95 8.92 1.36
N TYR A 19 7.02 9.30 2.22
CA TYR A 19 6.49 10.66 2.24
C TYR A 19 7.56 11.68 2.61
N LEU A 20 8.36 11.37 3.63
CA LEU A 20 9.45 12.24 4.05
C LEU A 20 10.55 12.35 2.99
N ALA A 21 10.73 11.32 2.18
CA ALA A 21 11.67 11.33 1.07
C ALA A 21 11.11 12.04 -0.18
N HIS A 22 9.90 12.59 -0.10
CA HIS A 22 9.24 13.31 -1.20
C HIS A 22 8.97 12.44 -2.44
N LEU A 23 8.74 11.14 -2.23
CA LEU A 23 8.35 10.27 -3.33
C LEU A 23 6.91 10.61 -3.75
N LYS A 24 6.64 10.50 -5.04
CA LYS A 24 5.31 10.78 -5.56
C LYS A 24 4.35 9.61 -5.40
N SER A 25 4.89 8.40 -5.44
CA SER A 25 4.09 7.20 -5.30
C SER A 25 4.94 6.05 -4.78
N VAL A 26 4.29 5.02 -4.27
CA VAL A 26 4.95 3.81 -3.80
C VAL A 26 4.17 2.59 -4.25
N ARG A 27 4.88 1.48 -4.36
CA ARG A 27 4.31 0.19 -4.73
C ARG A 27 4.29 -0.71 -3.50
N ILE A 28 3.12 -1.20 -3.14
CA ILE A 28 2.91 -2.04 -1.97
C ILE A 28 2.56 -3.44 -2.44
N VAL A 29 3.46 -4.39 -2.18
CA VAL A 29 3.26 -5.79 -2.58
C VAL A 29 2.53 -6.51 -1.45
N HIS A 30 1.30 -6.92 -1.68
CA HIS A 30 0.50 -7.65 -0.69
C HIS A 30 0.15 -9.06 -1.16
N GLY A 31 0.46 -9.39 -2.41
CA GLY A 31 0.15 -10.68 -2.98
C GLY A 31 -1.31 -10.82 -3.38
N LYS A 32 -1.63 -11.90 -4.06
CA LYS A 32 -2.99 -12.14 -4.54
C LYS A 32 -3.84 -12.90 -3.52
N GLY A 33 -3.30 -13.93 -2.89
CA GLY A 33 -3.90 -14.71 -1.80
C GLY A 33 -5.43 -14.69 -1.72
N THR A 34 -5.96 -14.63 -0.50
CA THR A 34 -7.41 -14.56 -0.26
C THR A 34 -7.99 -13.15 -0.43
N GLY A 35 -7.14 -12.16 -0.60
CA GLY A 35 -7.57 -10.77 -0.67
C GLY A 35 -7.67 -10.07 0.69
N ALA A 36 -7.46 -10.79 1.79
CA ALA A 36 -7.57 -10.21 3.12
C ALA A 36 -6.54 -9.10 3.35
N LEU A 37 -5.27 -9.36 3.00
CA LEU A 37 -4.22 -8.39 3.15
C LEU A 37 -4.43 -7.20 2.22
N ARG A 38 -4.87 -7.45 0.99
CA ARG A 38 -5.18 -6.38 0.03
C ARG A 38 -6.25 -5.44 0.60
N LYS A 39 -7.33 -6.00 1.12
CA LYS A 39 -8.41 -5.19 1.71
C LYS A 39 -7.92 -4.38 2.90
N ALA A 40 -7.11 -4.98 3.76
CA ALA A 40 -6.55 -4.30 4.93
C ALA A 40 -5.65 -3.14 4.51
N VAL A 41 -4.78 -3.36 3.53
CA VAL A 41 -3.89 -2.33 3.00
C VAL A 41 -4.69 -1.17 2.41
N GLN A 42 -5.67 -1.47 1.57
CA GLN A 42 -6.47 -0.42 0.94
C GLN A 42 -7.29 0.36 1.95
N GLY A 43 -7.88 -0.32 2.93
CA GLY A 43 -8.61 0.36 4.01
C GLY A 43 -7.70 1.25 4.83
N HIS A 44 -6.46 0.83 5.05
CA HIS A 44 -5.47 1.63 5.78
C HIS A 44 -5.07 2.87 4.99
N LEU A 45 -4.85 2.72 3.68
CA LEU A 45 -4.49 3.84 2.80
C LEU A 45 -5.57 4.93 2.78
N LYS A 46 -6.84 4.55 2.83
CA LYS A 46 -7.95 5.51 2.86
C LYS A 46 -7.89 6.44 4.06
N ARG A 47 -7.27 6.02 5.14
CA ARG A 47 -7.19 6.80 6.38
C ARG A 47 -5.96 7.69 6.45
N GLN A 48 -5.06 7.61 5.47
CA GLN A 48 -3.83 8.40 5.48
C GLN A 48 -4.07 9.74 4.81
N LYS A 49 -3.80 10.83 5.54
CA LYS A 49 -4.06 12.19 5.07
C LYS A 49 -3.26 12.54 3.82
N TYR A 50 -2.05 12.03 3.73
CA TYR A 50 -1.12 12.38 2.65
C TYR A 50 -1.23 11.46 1.43
N VAL A 51 -2.05 10.41 1.50
CA VAL A 51 -2.31 9.56 0.34
C VAL A 51 -3.51 10.12 -0.40
N LYS A 52 -3.28 10.66 -1.59
CA LYS A 52 -4.37 11.26 -2.35
C LYS A 52 -5.18 10.25 -3.15
N ALA A 53 -4.55 9.16 -3.57
CA ALA A 53 -5.22 8.13 -4.37
C ALA A 53 -4.45 6.82 -4.29
N PHE A 54 -5.13 5.72 -4.54
CA PHE A 54 -4.49 4.42 -4.68
C PHE A 54 -5.30 3.56 -5.64
N HIS A 55 -4.64 2.60 -6.26
CA HIS A 55 -5.29 1.67 -7.18
C HIS A 55 -4.53 0.34 -7.19
N LEU A 56 -5.19 -0.72 -7.61
CA LEU A 56 -4.51 -1.99 -7.85
C LEU A 56 -3.54 -1.81 -9.01
N GLY A 57 -2.41 -2.51 -8.94
CA GLY A 57 -1.43 -2.48 -10.01
C GLY A 57 -2.04 -2.94 -11.31
N GLU A 58 -1.61 -2.32 -12.40
CA GLU A 58 -2.04 -2.66 -13.74
C GLU A 58 -0.96 -3.49 -14.42
N PHE A 59 -1.18 -3.84 -15.68
CA PHE A 59 -0.20 -4.58 -16.44
C PHE A 59 1.16 -3.85 -16.38
N GLY A 60 2.19 -4.56 -15.98
CA GLY A 60 3.51 -4.00 -15.79
C GLY A 60 3.77 -3.43 -14.40
N GLU A 61 2.74 -3.34 -13.55
CA GLU A 61 2.86 -2.82 -12.18
C GLU A 61 2.72 -3.90 -11.10
N GLY A 62 2.50 -5.15 -11.49
CA GLY A 62 2.34 -6.27 -10.54
C GLY A 62 0.92 -6.77 -10.41
N ASP A 63 0.01 -6.28 -11.23
CA ASP A 63 -1.39 -6.74 -11.27
C ASP A 63 -2.09 -6.67 -9.91
N ALA A 64 -2.97 -7.63 -9.65
CA ALA A 64 -3.78 -7.66 -8.43
C ALA A 64 -2.98 -7.99 -7.17
N GLY A 65 -1.70 -8.34 -7.29
CA GLY A 65 -0.83 -8.60 -6.15
C GLY A 65 -0.18 -7.36 -5.57
N VAL A 66 -0.43 -6.19 -6.14
CA VAL A 66 0.22 -4.93 -5.79
C VAL A 66 -0.80 -3.80 -5.75
N THR A 67 -0.61 -2.87 -4.84
CA THR A 67 -1.38 -1.61 -4.81
C THR A 67 -0.40 -0.47 -4.97
N ILE A 68 -0.73 0.48 -5.84
CA ILE A 68 0.04 1.69 -6.03
C ILE A 68 -0.63 2.80 -5.24
N ALA A 69 0.11 3.46 -4.36
CA ALA A 69 -0.39 4.59 -3.59
C ALA A 69 0.31 5.87 -4.06
N GLU A 70 -0.48 6.91 -4.28
CA GLU A 70 0.04 8.21 -4.72
C GLU A 70 -0.08 9.23 -3.60
N PHE A 71 0.98 9.98 -3.38
CA PHE A 71 1.02 11.01 -2.35
C PHE A 71 0.60 12.37 -2.90
N GLU A 72 0.11 13.21 -2.01
CA GLU A 72 -0.20 14.61 -2.33
C GLU A 72 1.05 15.42 -2.59
#